data_465407aa8e4f664f61662a3bcac1a7e0
#
_entry.id   465407aa8e4f664f61662a3bcac1a7e0
#
_cell.length_a   1.000
_cell.length_b   1.000
_cell.length_c   1.000
_cell.angle_alpha   90.00
_cell.angle_beta   90.00
_cell.angle_gamma   90.00
#
_symmetry.space_group_name_H-M   'P 1'
#
loop_
_entity.id
_entity.type
_entity.pdbx_description
1 polymer ?
#
loop_
_entity_poly.entity_id
_entity_poly.type
_entity_poly.pdbx_seq_one_letter_code
_entity_poly.pdbx_strand_id
1 'polypeptide(L)'
;MAYDYIIVGAGIAGLYTGLKLLKAHPSKKILILEKYHYNGGRIVTYRKDGHQWEIGAGRISMRHGRVLKLMDQYGLHLFPIEGNKTLYLDEPSYPGEFDDLLKSYLDPLTALPLSALYQNTLGSLLKQIHGPQKANEFLLMFPYWAEMKTLRADIALEGFTVEFSKKAHYCTVKEGYQAIPDAIAKDFVKRGGSIQYDTTVTDIEETGTGVRVLVAKGEPLVADRVILALHKEALDHIPFARWHMPALKHLKMEPLVRMYAVFPLVHGKSWFAEKSKMVTADPVRYIIPVGKDTIMISYTEGPYARHWMNLQKKKGDKAVEQDVMKHIRSLFPDLTIPDPLLFKIHPWTSGCTYWLPGNYDVRKMSDEAHQLSNKVFACGESISLRQAWVEGALESAETLLKLLK
;
A
#
# COMPACT_ATOMS: atom_id res chain seq x y z
N MET A 1 13.52 -9.65 31.51
CA MET A 1 12.31 -8.95 31.99
C MET A 1 11.16 -9.33 31.07
N ALA A 2 10.00 -9.67 31.61
CA ALA A 2 8.81 -9.93 30.80
C ALA A 2 8.14 -8.62 30.42
N TYR A 3 7.59 -8.54 29.21
CA TYR A 3 6.77 -7.43 28.73
C TYR A 3 5.28 -7.78 28.88
N ASP A 4 4.43 -6.78 29.08
CA ASP A 4 2.99 -7.00 28.98
C ASP A 4 2.58 -7.28 27.52
N TYR A 5 3.18 -6.53 26.58
CA TYR A 5 2.99 -6.73 25.15
C TYR A 5 4.30 -6.67 24.39
N ILE A 6 4.48 -7.60 23.45
CA ILE A 6 5.42 -7.45 22.35
C ILE A 6 4.63 -7.30 21.05
N ILE A 7 4.93 -6.24 20.29
CA ILE A 7 4.33 -5.98 18.98
C ILE A 7 5.41 -6.22 17.93
N VAL A 8 5.12 -7.08 16.96
CA VAL A 8 6.05 -7.42 15.88
C VAL A 8 5.69 -6.59 14.65
N GLY A 9 6.58 -5.68 14.28
CA GLY A 9 6.45 -4.73 13.19
C GLY A 9 6.18 -3.29 13.63
N ALA A 10 7.10 -2.36 13.30
CA ALA A 10 6.96 -0.93 13.49
C ALA A 10 6.35 -0.20 12.28
N GLY A 11 5.49 -0.89 11.52
CA GLY A 11 4.59 -0.25 10.56
C GLY A 11 3.52 0.58 11.26
N ILE A 12 2.70 1.32 10.48
CA ILE A 12 1.68 2.22 11.03
C ILE A 12 0.70 1.49 11.98
N ALA A 13 0.30 0.26 11.67
CA ALA A 13 -0.62 -0.52 12.50
C ALA A 13 0.00 -0.86 13.87
N GLY A 14 1.26 -1.35 13.89
CA GLY A 14 1.95 -1.70 15.13
C GLY A 14 2.24 -0.49 16.01
N LEU A 15 2.74 0.58 15.41
CA LEU A 15 2.99 1.85 16.10
C LEU A 15 1.71 2.44 16.71
N TYR A 16 0.63 2.48 15.93
CA TYR A 16 -0.67 2.99 16.38
C TYR A 16 -1.23 2.13 17.50
N THR A 17 -1.19 0.81 17.38
CA THR A 17 -1.65 -0.13 18.41
C THR A 17 -0.86 0.06 19.71
N GLY A 18 0.48 0.09 19.63
CA GLY A 18 1.33 0.32 20.82
C GLY A 18 1.05 1.63 21.51
N LEU A 19 0.93 2.71 20.74
CA LEU A 19 0.60 4.04 21.28
C LEU A 19 -0.78 4.05 21.96
N LYS A 20 -1.80 3.44 21.37
CA LYS A 20 -3.16 3.38 21.94
C LYS A 20 -3.20 2.54 23.21
N LEU A 21 -2.47 1.43 23.25
CA LEU A 21 -2.35 0.62 24.47
C LEU A 21 -1.68 1.39 25.60
N LEU A 22 -0.57 2.11 25.36
CA LEU A 22 0.07 2.95 26.37
C LEU A 22 -0.79 4.12 26.82
N LYS A 23 -1.59 4.72 25.93
CA LYS A 23 -2.55 5.77 26.33
C LYS A 23 -3.65 5.24 27.23
N ALA A 24 -4.12 4.02 27.00
CA ALA A 24 -5.14 3.37 27.81
C ALA A 24 -4.57 2.80 29.12
N HIS A 25 -3.33 2.33 29.11
CA HIS A 25 -2.67 1.62 30.20
C HIS A 25 -1.22 2.12 30.38
N PRO A 26 -0.98 3.29 31.00
CA PRO A 26 0.35 3.92 31.05
C PRO A 26 1.43 3.13 31.81
N SER A 27 1.03 2.18 32.67
CA SER A 27 1.95 1.33 33.44
C SER A 27 2.45 0.10 32.69
N LYS A 28 1.87 -0.21 31.51
CA LYS A 28 2.21 -1.40 30.75
C LYS A 28 3.57 -1.28 30.08
N LYS A 29 4.35 -2.36 30.13
CA LYS A 29 5.64 -2.47 29.44
C LYS A 29 5.40 -3.00 28.02
N ILE A 30 5.54 -2.14 27.02
CA ILE A 30 5.31 -2.49 25.62
C ILE A 30 6.59 -2.33 24.82
N LEU A 31 6.98 -3.41 24.13
CA LEU A 31 8.10 -3.45 23.18
C LEU A 31 7.59 -3.64 21.78
N ILE A 32 8.07 -2.82 20.85
CA ILE A 32 7.89 -3.04 19.40
C ILE A 32 9.20 -3.58 18.83
N LEU A 33 9.14 -4.68 18.07
CA LEU A 33 10.26 -5.27 17.35
C LEU A 33 10.15 -4.97 15.87
N GLU A 34 11.19 -4.40 15.27
CA GLU A 34 11.23 -4.08 13.85
C GLU A 34 12.46 -4.73 13.19
N LYS A 35 12.22 -5.35 12.03
CA LYS A 35 13.27 -6.02 11.25
C LYS A 35 14.28 -5.04 10.66
N TYR A 36 13.83 -3.86 10.26
CA TYR A 36 14.65 -2.83 9.62
C TYR A 36 15.18 -1.82 10.65
N HIS A 37 16.12 -0.97 10.23
CA HIS A 37 16.66 0.14 11.03
C HIS A 37 15.76 1.38 11.06
N TYR A 38 14.56 1.32 10.48
CA TYR A 38 13.60 2.42 10.39
C TYR A 38 12.17 1.93 10.67
N ASN A 39 11.30 2.84 11.05
CA ASN A 39 9.86 2.60 11.24
C ASN A 39 9.04 3.00 10.01
N GLY A 40 7.72 2.74 10.03
CA GLY A 40 6.79 3.11 8.97
C GLY A 40 6.45 1.97 8.01
N GLY A 41 7.33 0.96 7.89
CA GLY A 41 7.08 -0.19 7.00
C GLY A 41 6.98 0.24 5.53
N ARG A 42 5.76 0.16 4.96
CA ARG A 42 5.47 0.58 3.57
C ARG A 42 5.11 2.08 3.43
N ILE A 43 5.30 2.88 4.46
CA ILE A 43 5.19 4.34 4.41
C ILE A 43 6.60 4.90 4.49
N VAL A 44 7.16 5.26 3.34
CA VAL A 44 8.53 5.75 3.24
C VAL A 44 8.59 6.93 2.27
N THR A 45 9.16 8.02 2.73
CA THR A 45 9.42 9.22 1.94
C THR A 45 10.90 9.29 1.57
N TYR A 46 11.19 9.33 0.27
CA TYR A 46 12.54 9.61 -0.22
C TYR A 46 12.83 11.11 -0.11
N ARG A 47 14.04 11.44 0.38
CA ARG A 47 14.56 12.82 0.45
C ARG A 47 16.01 12.83 0.07
N LYS A 48 16.35 13.56 -0.98
CA LYS A 48 17.72 13.75 -1.43
C LYS A 48 17.83 14.98 -2.33
N ASP A 49 18.88 15.76 -2.17
CA ASP A 49 19.26 16.88 -3.02
C ASP A 49 18.11 17.90 -3.25
N GLY A 50 17.32 18.18 -2.19
CA GLY A 50 16.16 19.07 -2.25
C GLY A 50 14.89 18.47 -2.84
N HIS A 51 14.93 17.25 -3.33
CA HIS A 51 13.76 16.53 -3.85
C HIS A 51 13.11 15.63 -2.79
N GLN A 52 11.78 15.55 -2.83
CA GLN A 52 10.98 14.70 -1.96
C GLN A 52 9.88 14.00 -2.77
N TRP A 53 9.69 12.69 -2.53
CA TRP A 53 8.56 11.92 -3.06
C TRP A 53 8.27 10.67 -2.24
N GLU A 54 7.08 10.10 -2.43
CA GLU A 54 6.65 8.92 -1.71
C GLU A 54 7.00 7.65 -2.48
N ILE A 55 7.79 6.76 -1.89
CA ILE A 55 8.17 5.50 -2.52
C ILE A 55 7.23 4.33 -2.21
N GLY A 56 6.46 4.43 -1.13
CA GLY A 56 5.41 3.49 -0.71
C GLY A 56 4.02 4.13 -0.78
N ALA A 57 3.27 4.13 0.33
CA ALA A 57 2.01 4.85 0.44
C ALA A 57 2.23 6.34 0.15
N GLY A 58 1.40 6.94 -0.68
CA GLY A 58 1.63 8.33 -1.15
C GLY A 58 0.37 9.14 -1.33
N ARG A 59 -0.82 8.58 -1.06
CA ARG A 59 -2.09 9.30 -1.22
C ARG A 59 -2.98 9.12 -0.01
N ILE A 60 -3.68 10.19 0.34
CA ILE A 60 -4.70 10.24 1.39
C ILE A 60 -5.99 10.71 0.72
N SER A 61 -7.05 9.95 0.82
CA SER A 61 -8.39 10.41 0.47
C SER A 61 -8.94 11.27 1.60
N MET A 62 -9.70 12.32 1.28
CA MET A 62 -10.42 13.12 2.29
C MET A 62 -11.47 12.30 3.06
N ARG A 63 -11.65 11.03 2.72
CA ARG A 63 -12.46 10.05 3.44
C ARG A 63 -11.67 9.18 4.42
N HIS A 64 -10.34 9.34 4.47
CA HIS A 64 -9.47 8.60 5.39
C HIS A 64 -9.44 9.27 6.78
N GLY A 65 -10.55 9.14 7.50
CA GLY A 65 -10.78 9.87 8.75
C GLY A 65 -9.76 9.59 9.84
N ARG A 66 -9.16 8.39 9.91
CA ARG A 66 -8.14 8.04 10.90
C ARG A 66 -6.80 8.67 10.57
N VAL A 67 -6.42 8.62 9.29
CA VAL A 67 -5.20 9.28 8.81
C VAL A 67 -5.28 10.78 9.04
N LEU A 68 -6.42 11.41 8.66
CA LEU A 68 -6.64 12.85 8.85
C LEU A 68 -6.59 13.26 10.34
N LYS A 69 -7.18 12.46 11.24
CA LYS A 69 -7.07 12.69 12.70
C LYS A 69 -5.64 12.60 13.21
N LEU A 70 -4.82 11.70 12.67
CA LEU A 70 -3.41 11.62 13.03
C LEU A 70 -2.63 12.83 12.52
N MET A 71 -2.92 13.30 11.31
CA MET A 71 -2.31 14.52 10.78
C MET A 71 -2.62 15.73 11.65
N ASP A 72 -3.89 15.93 12.02
CA ASP A 72 -4.32 16.99 12.91
C ASP A 72 -3.65 16.88 14.29
N GLN A 73 -3.65 15.68 14.88
CA GLN A 73 -3.01 15.41 16.19
C GLN A 73 -1.52 15.81 16.22
N TYR A 74 -0.81 15.65 15.11
CA TYR A 74 0.63 15.91 15.03
C TYR A 74 1.00 17.19 14.30
N GLY A 75 0.02 18.02 13.93
CA GLY A 75 0.24 19.30 13.24
C GLY A 75 0.87 19.13 11.87
N LEU A 76 0.53 18.07 11.15
CA LEU A 76 1.02 17.79 9.79
C LEU A 76 0.08 18.41 8.75
N HIS A 77 0.64 18.84 7.61
CA HIS A 77 -0.10 19.59 6.62
C HIS A 77 -0.43 18.77 5.39
N LEU A 78 -1.67 18.89 4.92
CA LEU A 78 -2.10 18.32 3.64
C LEU A 78 -1.48 19.10 2.48
N PHE A 79 -1.02 18.37 1.47
CA PHE A 79 -0.61 18.92 0.19
C PHE A 79 -1.50 18.32 -0.91
N PRO A 80 -2.33 19.13 -1.58
CA PRO A 80 -3.22 18.65 -2.62
C PRO A 80 -2.46 17.98 -3.77
N ILE A 81 -2.97 16.87 -4.26
CA ILE A 81 -2.49 16.26 -5.51
C ILE A 81 -3.31 16.89 -6.64
N GLU A 82 -2.70 17.83 -7.35
CA GLU A 82 -3.35 18.55 -8.43
C GLU A 82 -3.73 17.65 -9.62
N GLY A 83 -4.76 18.07 -10.33
CA GLY A 83 -5.20 17.47 -11.58
C GLY A 83 -6.19 16.31 -11.41
N ASN A 84 -7.48 16.60 -11.64
CA ASN A 84 -8.55 15.59 -11.69
C ASN A 84 -8.60 14.86 -13.05
N LYS A 85 -7.93 15.38 -14.08
CA LYS A 85 -7.93 14.76 -15.40
C LYS A 85 -6.83 13.73 -15.53
N THR A 86 -7.18 12.56 -16.03
CA THR A 86 -6.24 11.54 -16.49
C THR A 86 -6.34 11.45 -18.00
N LEU A 87 -5.23 11.64 -18.69
CA LEU A 87 -5.15 11.51 -20.15
C LEU A 87 -4.78 10.06 -20.48
N TYR A 88 -5.42 9.50 -21.48
CA TYR A 88 -5.02 8.25 -22.11
C TYR A 88 -4.17 8.58 -23.32
N LEU A 89 -3.02 7.94 -23.43
CA LEU A 89 -2.05 8.22 -24.49
C LEU A 89 -2.22 7.30 -25.71
N ASP A 90 -2.97 6.20 -25.56
CA ASP A 90 -3.20 5.23 -26.61
C ASP A 90 -4.64 5.33 -27.16
N GLU A 91 -4.83 4.83 -28.37
CA GLU A 91 -6.14 4.65 -28.97
C GLU A 91 -6.78 3.30 -28.53
N PRO A 92 -8.13 3.26 -28.38
CA PRO A 92 -9.06 4.38 -28.56
C PRO A 92 -9.01 5.36 -27.37
N SER A 93 -8.94 6.65 -27.69
CA SER A 93 -9.09 7.69 -26.68
C SER A 93 -10.54 7.72 -26.18
N TYR A 94 -10.69 7.96 -24.86
CA TYR A 94 -12.01 8.14 -24.27
C TYR A 94 -12.28 9.64 -24.07
N PRO A 95 -13.29 10.21 -24.74
CA PRO A 95 -13.55 11.65 -24.72
C PRO A 95 -14.24 12.15 -23.45
N GLY A 96 -14.70 11.26 -22.57
CA GLY A 96 -15.46 11.58 -21.35
C GLY A 96 -14.61 11.65 -20.08
N GLU A 97 -15.29 11.89 -18.96
CA GLU A 97 -14.66 11.81 -17.63
C GLU A 97 -14.39 10.33 -17.28
N PHE A 98 -13.22 10.08 -16.66
CA PHE A 98 -12.83 8.73 -16.26
C PHE A 98 -13.83 8.05 -15.33
N ASP A 99 -14.41 8.82 -14.39
CA ASP A 99 -15.41 8.32 -13.45
C ASP A 99 -16.68 7.80 -14.16
N ASP A 100 -17.11 8.45 -15.24
CA ASP A 100 -18.27 8.04 -16.02
C ASP A 100 -17.95 6.75 -16.80
N LEU A 101 -16.74 6.65 -17.35
CA LEU A 101 -16.25 5.41 -17.97
C LEU A 101 -16.22 4.27 -16.94
N LEU A 102 -15.56 4.48 -15.81
CA LEU A 102 -15.47 3.49 -14.74
C LEU A 102 -16.86 3.00 -14.32
N LYS A 103 -17.78 3.93 -14.11
CA LYS A 103 -19.17 3.64 -13.75
C LYS A 103 -19.88 2.82 -14.82
N SER A 104 -19.76 3.18 -16.09
CA SER A 104 -20.42 2.45 -17.19
C SER A 104 -19.98 0.98 -17.29
N TYR A 105 -18.74 0.69 -16.92
CA TYR A 105 -18.23 -0.69 -16.90
C TYR A 105 -18.56 -1.44 -15.61
N LEU A 106 -18.59 -0.77 -14.46
CA LEU A 106 -18.79 -1.43 -13.16
C LEU A 106 -20.25 -1.51 -12.70
N ASP A 107 -21.12 -0.57 -13.08
CA ASP A 107 -22.54 -0.58 -12.67
C ASP A 107 -23.24 -1.92 -13.00
N PRO A 108 -23.06 -2.52 -14.20
CA PRO A 108 -23.68 -3.81 -14.51
C PRO A 108 -23.25 -4.94 -13.58
N LEU A 109 -22.04 -4.87 -12.99
CA LEU A 109 -21.53 -5.88 -12.07
C LEU A 109 -22.27 -5.84 -10.73
N THR A 110 -22.79 -4.69 -10.32
CA THR A 110 -23.52 -4.52 -9.05
C THR A 110 -24.82 -5.30 -8.99
N ALA A 111 -25.40 -5.65 -10.16
CA ALA A 111 -26.61 -6.45 -10.27
C ALA A 111 -26.34 -7.98 -10.20
N LEU A 112 -25.09 -8.41 -10.19
CA LEU A 112 -24.73 -9.82 -10.12
C LEU A 112 -25.01 -10.41 -8.72
N PRO A 113 -25.33 -11.71 -8.63
CA PRO A 113 -25.46 -12.37 -7.34
C PRO A 113 -24.12 -12.37 -6.59
N LEU A 114 -24.16 -12.25 -5.27
CA LEU A 114 -22.97 -12.22 -4.41
C LEU A 114 -22.03 -13.42 -4.64
N SER A 115 -22.59 -14.60 -4.93
CA SER A 115 -21.77 -15.79 -5.25
C SER A 115 -20.90 -15.61 -6.48
N ALA A 116 -21.37 -14.89 -7.50
CA ALA A 116 -20.56 -14.55 -8.67
C ALA A 116 -19.46 -13.55 -8.34
N LEU A 117 -19.75 -12.55 -7.50
CA LEU A 117 -18.76 -11.57 -7.04
C LEU A 117 -17.68 -12.22 -6.18
N TYR A 118 -18.05 -13.16 -5.30
CA TYR A 118 -17.08 -13.85 -4.43
C TYR A 118 -16.08 -14.71 -5.19
N GLN A 119 -16.53 -15.36 -6.26
CA GLN A 119 -15.71 -16.33 -7.00
C GLN A 119 -14.89 -15.71 -8.14
N ASN A 120 -15.00 -14.40 -8.37
CA ASN A 120 -14.41 -13.75 -9.50
C ASN A 120 -13.61 -12.51 -9.11
N THR A 121 -12.73 -12.07 -10.00
CA THR A 121 -12.15 -10.73 -10.03
C THR A 121 -13.02 -9.80 -10.88
N LEU A 122 -12.88 -8.48 -10.72
CA LEU A 122 -13.56 -7.53 -11.63
C LEU A 122 -13.18 -7.78 -13.08
N GLY A 123 -11.90 -7.99 -13.37
CA GLY A 123 -11.45 -8.23 -14.74
C GLY A 123 -12.01 -9.50 -15.38
N SER A 124 -12.33 -10.54 -14.62
CA SER A 124 -13.02 -11.73 -15.15
C SER A 124 -14.50 -11.46 -15.44
N LEU A 125 -15.19 -10.75 -14.55
CA LEU A 125 -16.59 -10.39 -14.73
C LEU A 125 -16.79 -9.38 -15.87
N LEU A 126 -15.91 -8.40 -16.00
CA LEU A 126 -15.94 -7.45 -17.12
C LEU A 126 -15.87 -8.20 -18.48
N LYS A 127 -15.01 -9.20 -18.60
CA LYS A 127 -14.94 -10.02 -19.81
C LYS A 127 -16.21 -10.81 -20.08
N GLN A 128 -16.88 -11.30 -19.04
CA GLN A 128 -18.14 -12.04 -19.18
C GLN A 128 -19.29 -11.12 -19.65
N ILE A 129 -19.37 -9.89 -19.11
CA ILE A 129 -20.49 -8.97 -19.37
C ILE A 129 -20.27 -8.16 -20.64
N HIS A 130 -19.09 -7.57 -20.84
CA HIS A 130 -18.81 -6.65 -21.95
C HIS A 130 -18.12 -7.31 -23.14
N GLY A 131 -17.74 -8.58 -23.01
CA GLY A 131 -16.90 -9.31 -23.97
C GLY A 131 -15.42 -9.03 -23.81
N PRO A 132 -14.56 -9.96 -24.28
CA PRO A 132 -13.11 -9.91 -24.04
C PRO A 132 -12.44 -8.65 -24.60
N GLN A 133 -12.86 -8.19 -25.79
CA GLN A 133 -12.24 -7.02 -26.45
C GLN A 133 -12.48 -5.75 -25.64
N LYS A 134 -13.73 -5.36 -25.41
CA LYS A 134 -14.09 -4.15 -24.66
C LYS A 134 -13.52 -4.15 -23.25
N ALA A 135 -13.58 -5.30 -22.57
CA ALA A 135 -12.99 -5.44 -21.23
C ALA A 135 -11.47 -5.25 -21.24
N ASN A 136 -10.75 -5.76 -22.23
CA ASN A 136 -9.31 -5.55 -22.33
C ASN A 136 -8.96 -4.09 -22.63
N GLU A 137 -9.69 -3.41 -23.52
CA GLU A 137 -9.54 -1.98 -23.80
C GLU A 137 -9.70 -1.15 -22.49
N PHE A 138 -10.79 -1.39 -21.74
CA PHE A 138 -11.00 -0.75 -20.44
C PHE A 138 -9.86 -1.03 -19.45
N LEU A 139 -9.43 -2.29 -19.32
CA LEU A 139 -8.36 -2.69 -18.40
C LEU A 139 -7.00 -2.06 -18.76
N LEU A 140 -6.76 -1.76 -20.03
CA LEU A 140 -5.57 -1.01 -20.45
C LEU A 140 -5.65 0.46 -20.06
N MET A 141 -6.83 1.06 -20.05
CA MET A 141 -7.05 2.43 -19.57
C MET A 141 -7.01 2.55 -18.04
N PHE A 142 -7.14 1.44 -17.30
CA PHE A 142 -7.14 1.47 -15.84
C PHE A 142 -5.71 1.27 -15.27
N PRO A 143 -5.20 2.20 -14.45
CA PRO A 143 -3.79 2.16 -14.02
C PRO A 143 -3.48 1.12 -12.93
N TYR A 144 -4.49 0.67 -12.16
CA TYR A 144 -4.32 -0.23 -11.01
C TYR A 144 -4.67 -1.66 -11.40
N TRP A 145 -3.62 -2.44 -11.68
CA TRP A 145 -3.77 -3.81 -12.19
C TRP A 145 -4.35 -4.76 -11.15
N ALA A 146 -3.90 -4.64 -9.91
CA ALA A 146 -4.19 -5.63 -8.89
C ALA A 146 -5.65 -5.61 -8.41
N GLU A 147 -6.26 -4.43 -8.31
CA GLU A 147 -7.68 -4.27 -7.99
C GLU A 147 -8.59 -4.94 -9.03
N MET A 148 -8.16 -4.94 -10.30
CA MET A 148 -8.93 -5.54 -11.40
C MET A 148 -8.66 -7.04 -11.59
N LYS A 149 -7.47 -7.51 -11.27
CA LYS A 149 -7.01 -8.85 -11.68
C LYS A 149 -6.71 -9.80 -10.51
N THR A 150 -6.59 -9.30 -9.29
CA THR A 150 -6.24 -10.10 -8.12
C THR A 150 -7.31 -10.05 -7.04
N LEU A 151 -7.81 -8.86 -6.73
CA LEU A 151 -8.80 -8.65 -5.67
C LEU A 151 -10.15 -9.27 -6.06
N ARG A 152 -10.82 -9.94 -5.12
CA ARG A 152 -12.18 -10.45 -5.31
C ARG A 152 -13.17 -9.30 -5.57
N ALA A 153 -14.13 -9.56 -6.43
CA ALA A 153 -14.93 -8.50 -7.03
C ALA A 153 -15.85 -7.76 -6.05
N ASP A 154 -16.39 -8.39 -5.03
CA ASP A 154 -17.25 -7.74 -4.04
C ASP A 154 -16.48 -6.66 -3.25
N ILE A 155 -15.28 -6.99 -2.77
CA ILE A 155 -14.41 -6.04 -2.05
C ILE A 155 -13.92 -4.94 -2.99
N ALA A 156 -13.59 -5.29 -4.22
CA ALA A 156 -13.17 -4.31 -5.21
C ALA A 156 -14.29 -3.30 -5.52
N LEU A 157 -15.52 -3.75 -5.76
CA LEU A 157 -16.68 -2.86 -6.02
C LEU A 157 -16.94 -1.93 -4.82
N GLU A 158 -16.90 -2.46 -3.59
CA GLU A 158 -17.03 -1.64 -2.38
C GLU A 158 -15.91 -0.57 -2.32
N GLY A 159 -14.67 -0.97 -2.58
CA GLY A 159 -13.53 -0.05 -2.65
C GLY A 159 -13.71 1.06 -3.70
N PHE A 160 -14.18 0.71 -4.90
CA PHE A 160 -14.41 1.68 -5.96
C PHE A 160 -15.47 2.72 -5.61
N THR A 161 -16.54 2.34 -4.92
CA THR A 161 -17.57 3.30 -4.48
C THR A 161 -17.05 4.29 -3.43
N VAL A 162 -16.07 3.88 -2.62
CA VAL A 162 -15.48 4.72 -1.56
C VAL A 162 -14.33 5.56 -2.10
N GLU A 163 -13.37 4.94 -2.80
CA GLU A 163 -12.07 5.54 -3.13
C GLU A 163 -12.06 6.28 -4.48
N PHE A 164 -12.90 5.88 -5.44
CA PHE A 164 -12.89 6.44 -6.81
C PHE A 164 -14.15 7.25 -7.16
N SER A 165 -14.89 7.73 -6.15
CA SER A 165 -16.04 8.60 -6.42
C SER A 165 -15.60 10.02 -6.81
N LYS A 166 -16.45 10.75 -7.58
CA LYS A 166 -16.23 12.18 -7.93
C LYS A 166 -15.93 13.09 -6.73
N LYS A 167 -16.23 12.65 -5.51
CA LYS A 167 -15.95 13.35 -4.25
C LYS A 167 -14.64 12.92 -3.57
N ALA A 168 -13.92 11.95 -4.14
CA ALA A 168 -12.63 11.53 -3.60
C ALA A 168 -11.55 12.52 -4.04
N HIS A 169 -11.29 13.51 -3.20
CA HIS A 169 -10.12 14.38 -3.34
C HIS A 169 -8.93 13.74 -2.64
N TYR A 170 -7.81 13.71 -3.35
CA TYR A 170 -6.57 13.12 -2.84
C TYR A 170 -5.57 14.19 -2.47
N CYS A 171 -4.86 13.93 -1.38
CA CYS A 171 -3.75 14.73 -0.89
C CYS A 171 -2.57 13.82 -0.58
N THR A 172 -1.42 14.41 -0.37
CA THR A 172 -0.28 13.81 0.33
C THR A 172 0.08 14.65 1.55
N VAL A 173 1.14 14.31 2.25
CA VAL A 173 1.65 15.05 3.41
C VAL A 173 2.76 15.97 2.95
N LYS A 174 2.66 17.27 3.26
CA LYS A 174 3.67 18.27 2.89
C LYS A 174 5.04 17.92 3.44
N GLU A 175 5.10 17.46 4.67
CA GLU A 175 6.31 17.01 5.37
C GLU A 175 6.80 15.62 4.92
N GLY A 176 6.11 15.00 3.96
CA GLY A 176 6.26 13.60 3.56
C GLY A 176 5.42 12.66 4.42
N TYR A 177 4.89 11.62 3.80
CA TYR A 177 3.96 10.71 4.48
C TYR A 177 4.59 9.97 5.67
N GLN A 178 5.90 9.73 5.61
CA GLN A 178 6.66 9.10 6.70
C GLN A 178 6.64 9.91 8.00
N ALA A 179 6.34 11.21 7.95
CA ALA A 179 6.19 12.04 9.14
C ALA A 179 5.09 11.53 10.10
N ILE A 180 4.07 10.84 9.58
CA ILE A 180 3.00 10.26 10.42
C ILE A 180 3.54 9.11 11.30
N PRO A 181 4.11 8.00 10.77
CA PRO A 181 4.67 6.96 11.62
C PRO A 181 5.82 7.45 12.50
N ASP A 182 6.64 8.40 12.04
CA ASP A 182 7.71 8.99 12.85
C ASP A 182 7.16 9.74 14.08
N ALA A 183 6.10 10.51 13.90
CA ALA A 183 5.43 11.21 15.00
C ALA A 183 4.79 10.24 16.01
N ILE A 184 4.16 9.16 15.52
CA ILE A 184 3.59 8.11 16.38
C ILE A 184 4.70 7.40 17.17
N ALA A 185 5.81 7.02 16.52
CA ALA A 185 6.94 6.37 17.17
C ALA A 185 7.54 7.26 18.27
N LYS A 186 7.73 8.54 17.99
CA LYS A 186 8.21 9.53 18.95
C LYS A 186 7.27 9.66 20.18
N ASP A 187 5.94 9.76 19.95
CA ASP A 187 4.94 9.84 21.03
C ASP A 187 4.92 8.53 21.85
N PHE A 188 5.02 7.37 21.19
CA PHE A 188 5.09 6.06 21.84
C PHE A 188 6.30 5.94 22.78
N VAL A 189 7.49 6.30 22.31
CA VAL A 189 8.73 6.25 23.10
C VAL A 189 8.67 7.28 24.25
N LYS A 190 8.18 8.50 24.00
CA LYS A 190 7.99 9.53 25.03
C LYS A 190 7.10 9.07 26.20
N ARG A 191 6.17 8.13 25.94
CA ARG A 191 5.26 7.54 26.94
C ARG A 191 5.83 6.30 27.62
N GLY A 192 7.08 5.94 27.39
CA GLY A 192 7.75 4.80 28.03
C GLY A 192 7.69 3.51 27.23
N GLY A 193 7.18 3.51 25.99
CA GLY A 193 7.31 2.39 25.07
C GLY A 193 8.72 2.26 24.54
N SER A 194 9.09 1.05 24.12
CA SER A 194 10.41 0.76 23.55
C SER A 194 10.27 0.22 22.13
N ILE A 195 11.15 0.64 21.23
CA ILE A 195 11.26 0.09 19.87
C ILE A 195 12.66 -0.49 19.70
N GLN A 196 12.74 -1.75 19.33
CA GLN A 196 13.99 -2.41 19.01
C GLN A 196 14.03 -2.69 17.51
N TYR A 197 14.91 -1.96 16.83
CA TYR A 197 15.16 -2.10 15.40
C TYR A 197 16.14 -3.27 15.13
N ASP A 198 16.36 -3.59 13.85
CA ASP A 198 17.27 -4.64 13.37
C ASP A 198 17.01 -6.01 14.02
N THR A 199 15.74 -6.27 14.41
CA THR A 199 15.33 -7.45 15.13
C THR A 199 14.28 -8.23 14.35
N THR A 200 14.73 -9.32 13.72
CA THR A 200 13.86 -10.22 12.96
C THR A 200 13.25 -11.28 13.88
N VAL A 201 11.92 -11.26 14.02
CA VAL A 201 11.19 -12.34 14.68
C VAL A 201 11.06 -13.52 13.72
N THR A 202 11.33 -14.72 14.21
CA THR A 202 11.33 -15.96 13.41
C THR A 202 10.16 -16.87 13.74
N ASP A 203 9.70 -16.88 15.00
CA ASP A 203 8.54 -17.66 15.43
C ASP A 203 7.97 -17.16 16.76
N ILE A 204 6.83 -17.72 17.15
CA ILE A 204 6.11 -17.49 18.39
C ILE A 204 5.82 -18.83 19.04
N GLU A 205 6.05 -18.93 20.34
CA GLU A 205 5.73 -20.12 21.14
C GLU A 205 4.88 -19.73 22.34
N GLU A 206 3.66 -20.27 22.43
CA GLU A 206 2.87 -20.11 23.65
C GLU A 206 3.36 -21.03 24.77
N THR A 207 3.37 -20.48 25.98
CA THR A 207 3.72 -21.21 27.19
C THR A 207 2.57 -21.13 28.21
N GLY A 208 2.63 -21.90 29.25
CA GLY A 208 1.61 -21.83 30.33
C GLY A 208 1.48 -20.41 30.92
N THR A 209 2.57 -19.68 31.02
CA THR A 209 2.63 -18.37 31.70
C THR A 209 2.70 -17.15 30.76
N GLY A 210 2.84 -17.36 29.44
CA GLY A 210 2.99 -16.23 28.50
C GLY A 210 3.30 -16.69 27.09
N VAL A 211 4.02 -15.87 26.36
CA VAL A 211 4.45 -16.11 24.97
C VAL A 211 5.95 -15.84 24.85
N ARG A 212 6.67 -16.75 24.23
CA ARG A 212 8.05 -16.58 23.83
C ARG A 212 8.11 -16.12 22.38
N VAL A 213 8.82 -15.03 22.14
CA VAL A 213 9.07 -14.48 20.80
C VAL A 213 10.48 -14.85 20.41
N LEU A 214 10.62 -15.72 19.41
CA LEU A 214 11.90 -16.17 18.90
C LEU A 214 12.43 -15.16 17.90
N VAL A 215 13.69 -14.78 18.07
CA VAL A 215 14.38 -13.80 17.20
C VAL A 215 15.55 -14.48 16.49
N ALA A 216 15.92 -13.96 15.30
CA ALA A 216 17.01 -14.53 14.50
C ALA A 216 18.38 -14.45 15.18
N LYS A 217 18.56 -13.49 16.08
CA LYS A 217 19.80 -13.27 16.84
C LYS A 217 19.46 -12.88 18.27
N GLY A 218 20.06 -13.56 19.25
CA GLY A 218 19.85 -13.31 20.69
C GLY A 218 18.90 -14.29 21.35
N GLU A 219 18.61 -14.05 22.62
CA GLU A 219 17.72 -14.89 23.42
C GLU A 219 16.26 -14.58 23.12
N PRO A 220 15.36 -15.56 23.26
CA PRO A 220 13.92 -15.33 23.12
C PRO A 220 13.43 -14.27 24.11
N LEU A 221 12.54 -13.43 23.63
CA LEU A 221 11.85 -12.43 24.46
C LEU A 221 10.54 -13.00 25.00
N VAL A 222 10.10 -12.54 26.17
CA VAL A 222 8.89 -13.08 26.83
C VAL A 222 7.89 -11.94 27.04
N ALA A 223 6.62 -12.21 26.73
CA ALA A 223 5.51 -11.30 26.96
C ALA A 223 4.26 -12.04 27.44
N ASP A 224 3.33 -11.33 28.08
CA ASP A 224 1.99 -11.87 28.38
C ASP A 224 1.17 -12.05 27.08
N ARG A 225 1.30 -11.10 26.16
CA ARG A 225 0.59 -11.08 24.86
C ARG A 225 1.50 -10.62 23.73
N VAL A 226 1.25 -11.15 22.53
CA VAL A 226 1.97 -10.77 21.30
C VAL A 226 1.00 -10.28 20.25
N ILE A 227 1.37 -9.23 19.51
CA ILE A 227 0.60 -8.67 18.40
C ILE A 227 1.48 -8.69 17.15
N LEU A 228 1.02 -9.42 16.11
CA LEU A 228 1.68 -9.49 14.81
C LEU A 228 1.14 -8.38 13.90
N ALA A 229 1.86 -7.27 13.78
CA ALA A 229 1.50 -6.14 12.91
C ALA A 229 2.28 -6.19 11.60
N LEU A 230 2.16 -7.31 10.88
CA LEU A 230 2.97 -7.68 9.75
C LEU A 230 2.15 -7.81 8.45
N HIS A 231 2.83 -7.70 7.31
CA HIS A 231 2.21 -8.01 6.02
C HIS A 231 2.16 -9.53 5.76
N LYS A 232 1.31 -9.94 4.84
CA LYS A 232 0.99 -11.36 4.55
C LYS A 232 2.22 -12.25 4.38
N GLU A 233 3.20 -11.85 3.58
CA GLU A 233 4.39 -12.68 3.34
C GLU A 233 5.27 -12.82 4.60
N ALA A 234 5.34 -11.78 5.44
CA ALA A 234 6.03 -11.89 6.72
C ALA A 234 5.28 -12.80 7.71
N LEU A 235 3.94 -12.75 7.71
CA LEU A 235 3.12 -13.69 8.49
C LEU A 235 3.30 -15.14 8.04
N ASP A 236 3.42 -15.40 6.74
CA ASP A 236 3.71 -16.74 6.20
C ASP A 236 5.05 -17.31 6.67
N HIS A 237 6.02 -16.44 6.98
CA HIS A 237 7.33 -16.85 7.48
C HIS A 237 7.37 -17.13 8.98
N ILE A 238 6.29 -16.81 9.70
CA ILE A 238 6.14 -17.17 11.12
C ILE A 238 5.28 -18.43 11.22
N PRO A 239 5.86 -19.59 11.57
CA PRO A 239 5.15 -20.86 11.64
C PRO A 239 3.89 -20.78 12.47
N PHE A 240 3.92 -20.15 13.64
CA PHE A 240 2.74 -19.93 14.47
C PHE A 240 1.59 -19.25 13.71
N ALA A 241 1.88 -18.13 13.03
CA ALA A 241 0.87 -17.41 12.26
C ALA A 241 0.30 -18.24 11.11
N ARG A 242 1.15 -18.97 10.40
CA ARG A 242 0.76 -19.85 9.29
C ARG A 242 -0.20 -20.96 9.73
N TRP A 243 -0.04 -21.48 10.95
CA TRP A 243 -0.92 -22.53 11.50
C TRP A 243 -2.23 -21.97 12.07
N HIS A 244 -2.21 -20.79 12.66
CA HIS A 244 -3.34 -20.22 13.41
C HIS A 244 -4.12 -19.14 12.66
N MET A 245 -3.72 -18.75 11.44
CA MET A 245 -4.41 -17.75 10.62
C MET A 245 -4.85 -18.34 9.27
N PRO A 246 -6.01 -19.02 9.20
CA PRO A 246 -6.53 -19.57 7.93
C PRO A 246 -6.68 -18.55 6.81
N ALA A 247 -6.88 -17.28 7.14
CA ALA A 247 -6.98 -16.16 6.22
C ALA A 247 -5.79 -16.07 5.24
N LEU A 248 -4.59 -16.47 5.66
CA LEU A 248 -3.37 -16.39 4.82
C LEU A 248 -3.50 -17.14 3.48
N LYS A 249 -4.30 -18.21 3.42
CA LYS A 249 -4.56 -18.98 2.19
C LYS A 249 -5.38 -18.19 1.15
N HIS A 250 -6.11 -17.19 1.59
CA HIS A 250 -6.99 -16.36 0.78
C HIS A 250 -6.42 -14.97 0.49
N LEU A 251 -5.17 -14.76 0.86
CA LEU A 251 -4.45 -13.50 0.67
C LEU A 251 -3.32 -13.68 -0.34
N LYS A 252 -3.11 -12.65 -1.16
CA LYS A 252 -1.97 -12.55 -2.08
C LYS A 252 -1.40 -11.15 -2.05
N MET A 253 -0.08 -11.04 -2.04
CA MET A 253 0.58 -9.76 -2.27
C MET A 253 0.95 -9.60 -3.74
N GLU A 254 0.72 -8.42 -4.26
CA GLU A 254 1.18 -8.04 -5.61
C GLU A 254 2.33 -7.05 -5.50
N PRO A 255 3.35 -7.22 -6.34
CA PRO A 255 4.44 -6.28 -6.41
C PRO A 255 4.00 -4.97 -7.04
N LEU A 256 4.65 -3.88 -6.64
CA LEU A 256 4.54 -2.59 -7.30
C LEU A 256 5.91 -1.95 -7.49
N VAL A 257 6.03 -1.12 -8.50
CA VAL A 257 7.23 -0.32 -8.76
C VAL A 257 6.83 1.13 -8.99
N ARG A 258 7.54 2.03 -8.33
CA ARG A 258 7.50 3.47 -8.61
C ARG A 258 8.84 3.92 -9.15
N MET A 259 8.82 4.69 -10.21
CA MET A 259 10.02 5.30 -10.76
C MET A 259 9.84 6.80 -10.81
N TYR A 260 10.86 7.49 -10.36
CA TYR A 260 10.88 8.95 -10.35
C TYR A 260 12.06 9.45 -11.15
N ALA A 261 11.82 10.57 -11.84
CA ALA A 261 12.86 11.26 -12.58
C ALA A 261 12.79 12.78 -12.33
N VAL A 262 13.95 13.40 -12.23
CA VAL A 262 14.10 14.85 -12.16
C VAL A 262 14.72 15.31 -13.48
N PHE A 263 14.12 16.32 -14.09
CA PHE A 263 14.55 16.82 -15.39
C PHE A 263 15.08 18.26 -15.31
N PRO A 264 16.00 18.63 -16.20
CA PRO A 264 16.41 20.03 -16.31
C PRO A 264 15.24 20.91 -16.73
N LEU A 265 15.20 22.12 -16.21
CA LEU A 265 14.25 23.14 -16.61
C LEU A 265 14.81 23.94 -17.78
N VAL A 266 14.10 23.98 -18.90
CA VAL A 266 14.41 24.84 -20.05
C VAL A 266 13.47 26.03 -20.01
N HIS A 267 13.99 27.23 -19.93
CA HIS A 267 13.21 28.46 -19.71
C HIS A 267 12.28 28.38 -18.51
N GLY A 268 12.72 27.69 -17.45
CA GLY A 268 11.98 27.54 -16.21
C GLY A 268 10.86 26.51 -16.26
N LYS A 269 10.71 25.73 -17.32
CA LYS A 269 9.71 24.66 -17.51
C LYS A 269 10.36 23.30 -17.78
N SER A 270 9.78 22.23 -17.23
CA SER A 270 10.10 20.87 -17.63
C SER A 270 9.35 20.47 -18.92
N TRP A 271 9.76 19.39 -19.56
CA TRP A 271 9.07 18.86 -20.75
C TRP A 271 7.61 18.47 -20.47
N PHE A 272 7.25 18.23 -19.22
CA PHE A 272 5.91 17.84 -18.78
C PHE A 272 5.13 18.95 -18.05
N ALA A 273 5.60 20.20 -18.06
CA ALA A 273 5.05 21.30 -17.25
C ALA A 273 3.54 21.55 -17.45
N GLU A 274 2.98 21.20 -18.62
CA GLU A 274 1.56 21.40 -18.95
C GLU A 274 0.79 20.07 -19.06
N LYS A 275 1.40 18.97 -18.61
CA LYS A 275 0.79 17.66 -18.72
C LYS A 275 0.06 17.27 -17.42
N SER A 276 -1.10 16.66 -17.59
CA SER A 276 -1.86 16.02 -16.49
C SER A 276 -1.31 14.63 -16.18
N LYS A 277 -1.99 13.90 -15.31
CA LYS A 277 -1.76 12.45 -15.12
C LYS A 277 -2.02 11.72 -16.44
N MET A 278 -1.21 10.72 -16.77
CA MET A 278 -1.28 10.02 -18.05
C MET A 278 -1.23 8.52 -17.84
N VAL A 279 -2.11 7.77 -18.50
CA VAL A 279 -2.12 6.31 -18.52
C VAL A 279 -1.86 5.84 -19.95
N THR A 280 -1.12 4.76 -20.08
CA THR A 280 -0.79 4.14 -21.35
C THR A 280 -0.81 2.61 -21.25
N ALA A 281 -1.03 1.93 -22.37
CA ALA A 281 -0.86 0.48 -22.51
C ALA A 281 0.62 0.07 -22.49
N ASP A 282 1.52 1.03 -22.75
CA ASP A 282 2.97 0.85 -22.66
C ASP A 282 3.41 0.33 -21.28
N PRO A 283 4.51 -0.42 -21.15
CA PRO A 283 5.02 -0.91 -19.87
C PRO A 283 5.22 0.11 -18.76
N VAL A 284 5.39 1.41 -19.05
CA VAL A 284 5.48 2.47 -18.03
C VAL A 284 4.15 2.76 -17.32
N ARG A 285 3.04 2.40 -17.89
CA ARG A 285 1.66 2.42 -17.39
C ARG A 285 1.16 3.79 -16.93
N TYR A 286 1.50 4.24 -15.74
CA TYR A 286 0.94 5.43 -15.13
C TYR A 286 2.03 6.46 -14.85
N ILE A 287 1.88 7.64 -15.42
CA ILE A 287 2.83 8.75 -15.39
C ILE A 287 2.16 9.93 -14.67
N ILE A 288 2.79 10.46 -13.63
CA ILE A 288 2.20 11.53 -12.80
C ILE A 288 3.26 12.64 -12.56
N PRO A 289 3.07 13.85 -13.09
CA PRO A 289 3.82 15.02 -12.64
C PRO A 289 3.60 15.24 -11.14
N VAL A 290 4.68 15.36 -10.37
CA VAL A 290 4.61 15.54 -8.91
C VAL A 290 5.26 16.83 -8.43
N GLY A 291 5.97 17.50 -9.30
CA GLY A 291 6.62 18.77 -9.02
C GLY A 291 6.98 19.52 -10.30
N LYS A 292 7.63 20.66 -10.16
CA LYS A 292 8.01 21.51 -11.29
C LYS A 292 8.99 20.81 -12.23
N ASP A 293 9.94 20.07 -11.68
CA ASP A 293 11.02 19.36 -12.36
C ASP A 293 10.98 17.83 -12.11
N THR A 294 10.09 17.39 -11.25
CA THR A 294 10.01 16.01 -10.76
C THR A 294 8.73 15.32 -11.24
N ILE A 295 8.89 14.14 -11.77
CA ILE A 295 7.79 13.31 -12.28
C ILE A 295 7.90 11.87 -11.77
N MET A 296 6.78 11.28 -11.32
CA MET A 296 6.67 9.83 -11.24
C MET A 296 6.50 9.33 -12.67
N ILE A 297 7.61 8.93 -13.28
CA ILE A 297 7.69 8.60 -14.71
C ILE A 297 7.11 7.22 -15.02
N SER A 298 6.92 6.39 -14.00
CA SER A 298 6.23 5.10 -14.10
C SER A 298 5.68 4.68 -12.74
N TYR A 299 4.42 4.24 -12.73
CA TYR A 299 3.83 3.44 -11.66
C TYR A 299 3.26 2.17 -12.26
N THR A 300 3.68 1.04 -11.73
CA THR A 300 3.30 -0.27 -12.25
C THR A 300 3.03 -1.27 -11.14
N GLU A 301 2.16 -2.23 -11.42
CA GLU A 301 1.78 -3.32 -10.53
C GLU A 301 1.85 -4.67 -11.26
N GLY A 302 1.84 -5.75 -10.50
CA GLY A 302 1.71 -7.11 -11.01
C GLY A 302 2.76 -7.46 -12.08
N PRO A 303 2.35 -7.89 -13.29
CA PRO A 303 3.28 -8.30 -14.37
C PRO A 303 4.21 -7.17 -14.81
N TYR A 304 3.71 -5.94 -14.89
CA TYR A 304 4.50 -4.77 -15.29
C TYR A 304 5.57 -4.44 -14.24
N ALA A 305 5.23 -4.49 -12.97
CA ALA A 305 6.21 -4.32 -11.89
C ALA A 305 7.28 -5.42 -11.96
N ARG A 306 6.88 -6.68 -12.16
CA ARG A 306 7.82 -7.80 -12.30
C ARG A 306 8.75 -7.63 -13.51
N HIS A 307 8.27 -7.06 -14.61
CA HIS A 307 9.11 -6.74 -15.77
C HIS A 307 10.28 -5.83 -15.37
N TRP A 308 9.98 -4.69 -14.75
CA TRP A 308 10.99 -3.72 -14.32
C TRP A 308 11.93 -4.25 -13.26
N MET A 309 11.41 -4.99 -12.28
CA MET A 309 12.23 -5.62 -11.24
C MET A 309 13.19 -6.65 -11.82
N ASN A 310 12.75 -7.43 -12.81
CA ASN A 310 13.60 -8.39 -13.49
C ASN A 310 14.68 -7.70 -14.33
N LEU A 311 14.36 -6.60 -15.01
CA LEU A 311 15.33 -5.80 -15.74
C LEU A 311 16.38 -5.22 -14.79
N GLN A 312 15.93 -4.61 -13.66
CA GLN A 312 16.80 -4.07 -12.63
C GLN A 312 17.76 -5.14 -12.06
N LYS A 313 17.19 -6.31 -11.70
CA LYS A 313 18.00 -7.42 -11.16
C LYS A 313 19.05 -7.93 -12.13
N LYS A 314 18.73 -7.97 -13.43
CA LYS A 314 19.62 -8.51 -14.47
C LYS A 314 20.66 -7.49 -14.95
N LYS A 315 20.31 -6.20 -15.04
CA LYS A 315 21.11 -5.18 -15.75
C LYS A 315 21.35 -3.91 -14.95
N GLY A 316 20.78 -3.78 -13.74
CA GLY A 316 20.94 -2.61 -12.86
C GLY A 316 20.05 -1.43 -13.22
N ASP A 317 20.11 -0.39 -12.36
CA ASP A 317 19.25 0.80 -12.43
C ASP A 317 19.42 1.60 -13.73
N LYS A 318 20.66 1.68 -14.25
CA LYS A 318 20.93 2.45 -15.47
C LYS A 318 20.26 1.85 -16.70
N ALA A 319 20.17 0.53 -16.78
CA ALA A 319 19.46 -0.14 -17.87
C ALA A 319 17.94 0.09 -17.78
N VAL A 320 17.38 0.14 -16.57
CA VAL A 320 15.97 0.50 -16.37
C VAL A 320 15.72 1.95 -16.80
N GLU A 321 16.57 2.89 -16.39
CA GLU A 321 16.48 4.30 -16.81
C GLU A 321 16.47 4.42 -18.34
N GLN A 322 17.43 3.78 -19.01
CA GLN A 322 17.54 3.82 -20.48
C GLN A 322 16.30 3.27 -21.17
N ASP A 323 15.77 2.15 -20.69
CA ASP A 323 14.57 1.52 -21.27
C ASP A 323 13.32 2.37 -21.02
N VAL A 324 13.13 2.86 -19.80
CA VAL A 324 12.03 3.80 -19.47
C VAL A 324 12.10 5.05 -20.36
N MET A 325 13.28 5.65 -20.51
CA MET A 325 13.45 6.86 -21.35
C MET A 325 13.17 6.58 -22.82
N LYS A 326 13.49 5.38 -23.34
CA LYS A 326 13.11 4.94 -24.67
C LYS A 326 11.58 4.91 -24.84
N HIS A 327 10.86 4.29 -23.89
CA HIS A 327 9.40 4.26 -23.89
C HIS A 327 8.80 5.66 -23.83
N ILE A 328 9.26 6.51 -22.92
CA ILE A 328 8.79 7.90 -22.78
C ILE A 328 8.99 8.70 -24.06
N ARG A 329 10.17 8.62 -24.71
CA ARG A 329 10.42 9.31 -25.96
C ARG A 329 9.55 8.78 -27.10
N SER A 330 9.23 7.50 -27.10
CA SER A 330 8.30 6.90 -28.07
C SER A 330 6.85 7.38 -27.88
N LEU A 331 6.42 7.60 -26.62
CA LEU A 331 5.08 8.10 -26.32
C LEU A 331 4.90 9.59 -26.67
N PHE A 332 5.98 10.35 -26.77
CA PHE A 332 5.97 11.79 -27.06
C PHE A 332 6.95 12.15 -28.19
N PRO A 333 6.70 11.67 -29.42
CA PRO A 333 7.67 11.82 -30.53
C PRO A 333 7.90 13.27 -30.95
N ASP A 334 6.92 14.14 -30.70
CA ASP A 334 7.00 15.58 -31.06
C ASP A 334 7.76 16.41 -30.00
N LEU A 335 8.21 15.78 -28.90
CA LEU A 335 8.91 16.48 -27.82
C LEU A 335 10.40 16.10 -27.80
N THR A 336 11.24 17.11 -27.63
CA THR A 336 12.66 16.89 -27.27
C THR A 336 12.77 16.67 -25.77
N ILE A 337 12.86 15.40 -25.34
CA ILE A 337 12.94 15.03 -23.95
C ILE A 337 14.40 14.78 -23.58
N PRO A 338 14.99 15.61 -22.69
CA PRO A 338 16.37 15.44 -22.23
C PRO A 338 16.54 14.19 -21.38
N ASP A 339 17.77 13.82 -21.12
CA ASP A 339 18.07 12.83 -20.08
C ASP A 339 17.75 13.38 -18.69
N PRO A 340 17.29 12.53 -17.76
CA PRO A 340 17.02 12.96 -16.40
C PRO A 340 18.31 13.28 -15.65
N LEU A 341 18.28 14.31 -14.82
CA LEU A 341 19.35 14.66 -13.88
C LEU A 341 19.46 13.64 -12.73
N LEU A 342 18.32 13.06 -12.35
CA LEU A 342 18.21 12.03 -11.35
C LEU A 342 17.12 11.03 -11.77
N PHE A 343 17.42 9.74 -11.69
CA PHE A 343 16.45 8.67 -11.86
C PHE A 343 16.51 7.71 -10.68
N LYS A 344 15.37 7.31 -10.17
CA LYS A 344 15.24 6.32 -9.09
C LYS A 344 14.12 5.34 -9.35
N ILE A 345 14.44 4.05 -9.18
CA ILE A 345 13.48 2.96 -9.14
C ILE A 345 13.28 2.48 -7.71
N HIS A 346 12.03 2.32 -7.29
CA HIS A 346 11.64 1.87 -5.97
C HIS A 346 10.76 0.62 -6.10
N PRO A 347 11.36 -0.58 -6.08
CA PRO A 347 10.64 -1.84 -6.18
C PRO A 347 10.12 -2.29 -4.81
N TRP A 348 8.85 -2.71 -4.78
CA TRP A 348 8.21 -3.37 -3.65
C TRP A 348 7.78 -4.78 -4.09
N THR A 349 8.53 -5.81 -3.70
CA THR A 349 8.18 -7.21 -3.96
C THR A 349 6.85 -7.58 -3.32
N SER A 350 6.64 -7.07 -2.12
CA SER A 350 5.44 -7.21 -1.31
C SER A 350 4.75 -5.84 -1.19
N GLY A 351 4.14 -5.37 -2.27
CA GLY A 351 3.54 -4.03 -2.36
C GLY A 351 2.25 -3.91 -1.55
N CYS A 352 1.17 -4.49 -2.04
CA CYS A 352 -0.15 -4.46 -1.40
C CYS A 352 -0.72 -5.87 -1.30
N THR A 353 -1.57 -6.10 -0.30
CA THR A 353 -2.27 -7.37 -0.10
C THR A 353 -3.67 -7.30 -0.69
N TYR A 354 -4.18 -8.44 -1.17
CA TYR A 354 -5.51 -8.56 -1.78
C TYR A 354 -6.17 -9.87 -1.38
N TRP A 355 -7.46 -9.80 -1.01
CA TRP A 355 -8.31 -10.97 -0.82
C TRP A 355 -8.56 -11.65 -2.17
N LEU A 356 -8.26 -12.93 -2.26
CA LEU A 356 -8.46 -13.72 -3.47
C LEU A 356 -9.92 -14.11 -3.67
N PRO A 357 -10.40 -14.30 -4.91
CA PRO A 357 -11.68 -14.92 -5.19
C PRO A 357 -11.82 -16.28 -4.50
N GLY A 358 -13.04 -16.59 -4.03
CA GLY A 358 -13.33 -17.86 -3.37
C GLY A 358 -14.67 -17.84 -2.64
N ASN A 359 -15.22 -19.02 -2.42
CA ASN A 359 -16.49 -19.17 -1.69
C ASN A 359 -16.25 -19.19 -0.18
N TYR A 360 -16.00 -18.04 0.41
CA TYR A 360 -15.81 -17.83 1.85
C TYR A 360 -16.34 -16.45 2.26
N ASP A 361 -16.72 -16.32 3.53
CA ASP A 361 -17.09 -15.04 4.11
C ASP A 361 -15.82 -14.25 4.48
N VAL A 362 -15.50 -13.26 3.66
CA VAL A 362 -14.29 -12.44 3.84
C VAL A 362 -14.37 -11.58 5.08
N ARG A 363 -15.55 -11.10 5.49
CA ARG A 363 -15.72 -10.25 6.67
C ARG A 363 -15.46 -11.07 7.94
N LYS A 364 -16.10 -12.23 8.04
CA LYS A 364 -15.85 -13.17 9.12
C LYS A 364 -14.36 -13.57 9.19
N MET A 365 -13.75 -13.88 8.04
CA MET A 365 -12.36 -14.28 7.98
C MET A 365 -11.39 -13.14 8.37
N SER A 366 -11.70 -11.89 7.99
CA SER A 366 -10.97 -10.71 8.43
C SER A 366 -11.08 -10.51 9.95
N ASP A 367 -12.28 -10.67 10.51
CA ASP A 367 -12.51 -10.52 11.96
C ASP A 367 -11.76 -11.60 12.75
N GLU A 368 -11.86 -12.87 12.34
CA GLU A 368 -11.17 -13.99 12.98
C GLU A 368 -9.64 -13.87 12.90
N ALA A 369 -9.11 -13.25 11.86
CA ALA A 369 -7.66 -13.06 11.70
C ALA A 369 -7.03 -12.12 12.74
N HIS A 370 -7.83 -11.35 13.50
CA HIS A 370 -7.31 -10.51 14.58
C HIS A 370 -6.94 -11.27 15.84
N GLN A 371 -7.45 -12.49 16.03
CA GLN A 371 -7.18 -13.29 17.22
C GLN A 371 -6.74 -14.71 16.85
N LEU A 372 -5.45 -14.98 16.92
CA LEU A 372 -4.86 -16.28 16.59
C LEU A 372 -5.00 -17.26 17.76
N SER A 373 -4.92 -16.72 18.98
CA SER A 373 -5.14 -17.44 20.23
C SER A 373 -5.61 -16.48 21.35
N ASN A 374 -5.65 -16.94 22.60
CA ASN A 374 -5.95 -16.09 23.74
C ASN A 374 -4.79 -15.12 24.09
N LYS A 375 -3.58 -15.35 23.55
CA LYS A 375 -2.38 -14.56 23.86
C LYS A 375 -1.72 -13.93 22.62
N VAL A 376 -2.05 -14.42 21.41
CA VAL A 376 -1.45 -13.97 20.15
C VAL A 376 -2.52 -13.37 19.25
N PHE A 377 -2.27 -12.18 18.79
CA PHE A 377 -3.18 -11.34 18.01
C PHE A 377 -2.50 -10.82 16.74
N ALA A 378 -3.28 -10.31 15.80
CA ALA A 378 -2.75 -9.67 14.61
C ALA A 378 -3.54 -8.43 14.20
N CYS A 379 -2.87 -7.50 13.51
CA CYS A 379 -3.49 -6.36 12.86
C CYS A 379 -2.67 -5.90 11.65
N GLY A 380 -3.28 -5.12 10.80
CA GLY A 380 -2.59 -4.52 9.67
C GLY A 380 -3.40 -4.56 8.38
N GLU A 381 -2.85 -3.94 7.34
CA GLU A 381 -3.49 -3.81 6.03
C GLU A 381 -3.85 -5.18 5.43
N SER A 382 -3.00 -6.18 5.64
CA SER A 382 -3.17 -7.49 4.99
C SER A 382 -4.48 -8.19 5.33
N ILE A 383 -4.96 -8.04 6.54
CA ILE A 383 -6.22 -8.66 7.01
C ILE A 383 -7.40 -7.69 7.03
N SER A 384 -7.19 -6.43 6.63
CA SER A 384 -8.24 -5.43 6.51
C SER A 384 -9.16 -5.70 5.30
N LEU A 385 -10.39 -5.21 5.36
CA LEU A 385 -11.29 -5.16 4.19
C LEU A 385 -10.94 -3.98 3.25
N ARG A 386 -10.23 -2.96 3.78
CA ARG A 386 -9.72 -1.83 3.00
C ARG A 386 -8.22 -2.00 2.75
N GLN A 387 -7.89 -3.00 1.96
CA GLN A 387 -6.52 -3.31 1.58
C GLN A 387 -5.91 -2.23 0.68
N ALA A 388 -4.59 -2.21 0.57
CA ALA A 388 -3.79 -1.22 -0.18
C ALA A 388 -3.85 0.23 0.36
N TRP A 389 -4.53 0.49 1.48
CA TRP A 389 -4.65 1.80 2.09
C TRP A 389 -4.14 1.84 3.53
N VAL A 390 -3.51 2.97 3.90
CA VAL A 390 -3.09 3.23 5.29
C VAL A 390 -4.29 3.28 6.24
N GLU A 391 -5.43 3.80 5.76
CA GLU A 391 -6.69 3.81 6.51
C GLU A 391 -7.12 2.41 6.93
N GLY A 392 -7.00 1.41 6.04
CA GLY A 392 -7.33 0.02 6.36
C GLY A 392 -6.40 -0.59 7.41
N ALA A 393 -5.12 -0.23 7.40
CA ALA A 393 -4.19 -0.66 8.45
C ALA A 393 -4.59 -0.11 9.84
N LEU A 394 -5.06 1.13 9.90
CA LEU A 394 -5.55 1.78 11.12
C LEU A 394 -6.91 1.22 11.56
N GLU A 395 -7.81 0.93 10.62
CA GLU A 395 -9.10 0.25 10.90
C GLU A 395 -8.87 -1.12 11.56
N SER A 396 -7.99 -1.92 10.99
CA SER A 396 -7.60 -3.22 11.53
C SER A 396 -7.01 -3.09 12.94
N ALA A 397 -6.14 -2.11 13.18
CA ALA A 397 -5.60 -1.84 14.51
C ALA A 397 -6.69 -1.45 15.53
N GLU A 398 -7.69 -0.66 15.15
CA GLU A 398 -8.82 -0.30 16.01
C GLU A 398 -9.74 -1.50 16.29
N THR A 399 -9.94 -2.39 15.31
CA THR A 399 -10.69 -3.64 15.51
C THR A 399 -9.99 -4.51 16.55
N LEU A 400 -8.67 -4.71 16.42
CA LEU A 400 -7.89 -5.43 17.43
C LEU A 400 -8.00 -4.78 18.82
N LEU A 401 -7.86 -3.47 18.92
CA LEU A 401 -7.91 -2.75 20.22
C LEU A 401 -9.26 -2.92 20.94
N LYS A 402 -10.35 -3.18 20.22
CA LYS A 402 -11.65 -3.51 20.83
C LYS A 402 -11.66 -4.90 21.45
N LEU A 403 -10.92 -5.86 20.88
CA LEU A 403 -10.79 -7.22 21.41
C LEU A 403 -9.89 -7.30 22.65
N LEU A 404 -8.98 -6.32 22.81
CA LEU A 404 -8.02 -6.29 23.91
C LEU A 404 -8.57 -5.59 25.17
N LYS A 405 -9.74 -4.99 25.10
CA LYS A 405 -10.43 -4.37 26.24
C LYS A 405 -11.00 -5.47 27.15
#